data_36aa36fd13fbd600ebae52c6b4dd5061
#
_entry.id   36aa36fd13fbd600ebae52c6b4dd5061
#
_cell.length_a   1.000
_cell.length_b   1.000
_cell.length_c   1.000
_cell.angle_alpha   90.00
_cell.angle_beta   90.00
_cell.angle_gamma   90.00
#
_symmetry.space_group_name_H-M   'P 1'
#
loop_
_entity.id
_entity.type
_entity.pdbx_description
1 polymer ?
#
loop_
_entity_poly.entity_id
_entity_poly.type
_entity_poly.pdbx_seq_one_letter_code
_entity_poly.pdbx_strand_id
1 'polypeptide(L)'
;KEKAIFKVRLCAYQNSEVKISYEEISMSADTGKNKVIIGKQKISSRSIFQYHKTSRREVYNEEFDAANKAGYYDAIILNEHDQVAEACRHNLFIRKKGQLITPPIKAGVLHGIYRQKILDDENAIEKIITLEDLKNCDEILLSNSVRGLIRVELVQEPGRRIDTR
;
A
#
# COMPACT_ATOMS: atom_id res chain seq x y z
N LYS A 1 -6.87 -28.12 16.93
CA LYS A 1 -5.55 -27.78 16.32
C LYS A 1 -5.77 -26.54 15.46
N GLU A 2 -5.14 -25.42 15.79
CA GLU A 2 -5.12 -24.28 14.89
C GLU A 2 -4.48 -24.67 13.56
N LYS A 3 -5.12 -24.27 12.46
CA LYS A 3 -4.57 -24.53 11.13
C LYS A 3 -3.43 -23.52 10.89
N ALA A 4 -2.23 -24.01 10.60
CA ALA A 4 -1.11 -23.16 10.20
C ALA A 4 -1.45 -22.38 8.91
N ILE A 5 -1.12 -21.10 8.89
CA ILE A 5 -1.34 -20.22 7.73
C ILE A 5 0.02 -19.94 7.11
N PHE A 6 0.11 -20.13 5.81
CA PHE A 6 1.35 -19.91 5.07
C PHE A 6 1.22 -18.79 4.05
N LYS A 7 2.20 -17.89 4.05
CA LYS A 7 2.42 -16.97 2.95
C LYS A 7 3.25 -17.68 1.89
N VAL A 8 2.70 -17.81 0.69
CA VAL A 8 3.38 -18.41 -0.46
C VAL A 8 3.85 -17.30 -1.39
N ARG A 9 5.12 -17.37 -1.81
CA ARG A 9 5.71 -16.49 -2.82
C ARG A 9 6.10 -17.30 -4.03
N LEU A 10 5.63 -16.85 -5.20
CA LEU A 10 6.04 -17.38 -6.49
C LEU A 10 6.84 -16.31 -7.22
N CYS A 11 8.02 -16.66 -7.70
CA CYS A 11 8.88 -15.81 -8.53
C CYS A 11 9.12 -16.51 -9.87
N ALA A 12 8.70 -15.85 -10.96
CA ALA A 12 9.01 -16.26 -12.31
C ALA A 12 10.18 -15.43 -12.86
N TYR A 13 11.16 -16.09 -13.41
CA TYR A 13 12.38 -15.46 -13.94
C TYR A 13 12.37 -15.45 -15.48
N GLN A 14 13.16 -14.55 -16.06
CA GLN A 14 13.24 -14.38 -17.50
C GLN A 14 13.73 -15.65 -18.23
N ASN A 15 14.52 -16.51 -17.56
CA ASN A 15 14.98 -17.80 -18.05
C ASN A 15 13.91 -18.92 -17.95
N SER A 16 12.66 -18.59 -17.73
CA SER A 16 11.54 -19.53 -17.50
C SER A 16 11.63 -20.34 -16.19
N GLU A 17 12.59 -20.06 -15.34
CA GLU A 17 12.65 -20.67 -14.01
C GLU A 17 11.54 -20.11 -13.13
N VAL A 18 10.91 -20.97 -12.32
CA VAL A 18 9.92 -20.57 -11.31
C VAL A 18 10.39 -21.05 -9.95
N LYS A 19 10.52 -20.14 -9.00
CA LYS A 19 10.78 -20.46 -7.59
C LYS A 19 9.55 -20.23 -6.75
N ILE A 20 9.24 -21.22 -5.92
CA ILE A 20 8.18 -21.14 -4.92
C ILE A 20 8.82 -21.20 -3.55
N SER A 21 8.49 -20.27 -2.68
CA SER A 21 8.85 -20.28 -1.28
C SER A 21 7.64 -20.06 -0.41
N TYR A 22 7.68 -20.58 0.81
CA TYR A 22 6.59 -20.39 1.77
C TYR A 22 7.17 -20.13 3.16
N GLU A 23 6.47 -19.36 3.95
CA GLU A 23 6.75 -19.07 5.34
C GLU A 23 5.46 -19.15 6.15
N GLU A 24 5.53 -19.75 7.32
CA GLU A 24 4.39 -19.72 8.24
C GLU A 24 4.23 -18.32 8.81
N ILE A 25 3.00 -17.84 8.82
CA ILE A 25 2.67 -16.51 9.33
C ILE A 25 1.59 -16.60 10.39
N SER A 26 1.70 -15.78 11.43
CA SER A 26 0.59 -15.52 12.32
C SER A 26 -0.26 -14.37 11.77
N MET A 27 -1.57 -14.56 11.74
CA MET A 27 -2.52 -13.48 11.51
C MET A 27 -2.74 -12.79 12.86
N SER A 28 -1.86 -11.85 13.21
CA SER A 28 -2.12 -11.00 14.37
C SER A 28 -3.39 -10.20 14.10
N ALA A 29 -4.26 -10.13 15.11
CA ALA A 29 -5.42 -9.26 15.05
C ALA A 29 -4.98 -7.83 14.70
N ASP A 30 -5.72 -7.17 13.83
CA ASP A 30 -5.52 -5.74 13.56
C ASP A 30 -5.70 -4.98 14.88
N THR A 31 -4.60 -4.48 15.43
CA THR A 31 -4.63 -3.72 16.69
C THR A 31 -5.07 -2.27 16.48
N GLY A 32 -5.26 -1.83 15.23
CA GLY A 32 -5.53 -0.43 14.86
C GLY A 32 -4.39 0.54 15.21
N LYS A 33 -3.22 0.02 15.58
CA LYS A 33 -2.06 0.83 16.03
C LYS A 33 -0.93 0.90 15.00
N ASN A 34 -1.18 0.44 13.79
CA ASN A 34 -0.17 0.45 12.74
C ASN A 34 0.03 1.90 12.24
N LYS A 35 1.19 2.48 12.52
CA LYS A 35 1.53 3.84 12.10
C LYS A 35 2.22 3.83 10.75
N VAL A 36 1.84 4.75 9.89
CA VAL A 36 2.44 4.94 8.56
C VAL A 36 2.88 6.38 8.37
N ILE A 37 3.86 6.58 7.51
CA ILE A 37 4.37 7.92 7.12
C ILE A 37 4.19 8.12 5.61
N ILE A 38 4.41 9.34 5.15
CA ILE A 38 4.55 9.61 3.72
C ILE A 38 5.99 9.34 3.31
N GLY A 39 6.22 8.53 2.28
CA GLY A 39 7.54 8.27 1.70
C GLY A 39 8.19 9.55 1.16
N LYS A 40 9.51 9.61 1.11
CA LYS A 40 10.29 10.77 0.63
C LYS A 40 10.38 10.79 -0.88
N GLN A 41 10.49 9.62 -1.48
CA GLN A 41 10.59 9.46 -2.92
C GLN A 41 9.20 9.32 -3.55
N LYS A 42 9.10 9.76 -4.80
CA LYS A 42 7.91 9.62 -5.62
C LYS A 42 8.12 8.56 -6.71
N ILE A 43 7.04 7.98 -7.15
CA ILE A 43 7.03 7.10 -8.32
C ILE A 43 6.55 7.85 -9.55
N SER A 44 6.87 7.34 -10.73
CA SER A 44 6.27 7.80 -11.98
C SER A 44 5.09 6.91 -12.34
N SER A 45 3.90 7.48 -12.40
CA SER A 45 2.69 6.77 -12.85
C SER A 45 2.75 6.32 -14.31
N ARG A 46 3.72 6.83 -15.08
CA ARG A 46 3.95 6.43 -16.49
C ARG A 46 4.82 5.18 -16.62
N SER A 47 5.46 4.74 -15.53
CA SER A 47 6.31 3.56 -15.56
C SER A 47 5.47 2.29 -15.64
N ILE A 48 5.72 1.47 -16.66
CA ILE A 48 5.04 0.18 -16.83
C ILE A 48 5.24 -0.74 -15.61
N PHE A 49 6.34 -0.59 -14.87
CA PHE A 49 6.65 -1.41 -13.71
C PHE A 49 5.72 -1.18 -12.51
N GLN A 50 4.97 -0.06 -12.50
CA GLN A 50 3.96 0.18 -11.48
C GLN A 50 2.75 -0.76 -11.62
N TYR A 51 2.47 -1.18 -12.84
CA TYR A 51 1.29 -2.00 -13.17
C TYR A 51 1.57 -3.50 -13.11
N HIS A 52 2.83 -3.89 -12.90
CA HIS A 52 3.24 -5.29 -12.85
C HIS A 52 3.94 -5.61 -11.54
N LYS A 53 3.60 -6.76 -10.94
CA LYS A 53 4.26 -7.23 -9.72
C LYS A 53 5.63 -7.80 -10.05
N THR A 54 6.65 -6.94 -10.10
CA THR A 54 8.02 -7.28 -10.48
C THR A 54 9.00 -7.12 -9.32
N SER A 55 10.26 -7.49 -9.53
CA SER A 55 11.38 -7.21 -8.60
C SER A 55 11.93 -5.79 -8.73
N ARG A 56 11.56 -5.04 -9.77
CA ARG A 56 11.92 -3.62 -9.92
C ARG A 56 11.09 -2.75 -9.00
N ARG A 57 11.56 -2.61 -7.76
CA ARG A 57 10.85 -1.97 -6.65
C ARG A 57 11.79 -1.16 -5.77
N GLU A 58 12.81 -0.59 -6.34
CA GLU A 58 13.88 0.09 -5.60
C GLU A 58 13.29 1.16 -4.68
N VAL A 59 12.49 2.10 -5.20
CA VAL A 59 11.82 3.15 -4.41
C VAL A 59 10.97 2.56 -3.28
N TYR A 60 10.16 1.56 -3.57
CA TYR A 60 9.30 0.93 -2.56
C TYR A 60 10.11 0.21 -1.46
N ASN A 61 11.21 -0.45 -1.85
CA ASN A 61 12.05 -1.17 -0.88
C ASN A 61 12.79 -0.17 0.03
N GLU A 62 13.39 0.88 -0.54
CA GLU A 62 14.11 1.91 0.19
C GLU A 62 13.19 2.65 1.18
N GLU A 63 12.00 3.07 0.73
CA GLU A 63 11.03 3.77 1.57
C GLU A 63 10.45 2.85 2.66
N PHE A 64 10.19 1.57 2.34
CA PHE A 64 9.76 0.59 3.33
C PHE A 64 10.83 0.38 4.40
N ASP A 65 12.09 0.17 3.99
CA ASP A 65 13.19 -0.09 4.92
C ASP A 65 13.47 1.13 5.81
N ALA A 66 13.36 2.34 5.26
CA ALA A 66 13.50 3.58 6.03
C ALA A 66 12.35 3.72 7.05
N ALA A 67 11.11 3.49 6.64
CA ALA A 67 9.94 3.54 7.52
C ALA A 67 10.05 2.50 8.64
N ASN A 68 10.40 1.26 8.29
CA ASN A 68 10.51 0.16 9.25
C ASN A 68 11.63 0.39 10.28
N LYS A 69 12.79 0.90 9.85
CA LYS A 69 13.89 1.30 10.76
C LYS A 69 13.46 2.39 11.74
N ALA A 70 12.54 3.26 11.32
CA ALA A 70 11.99 4.32 12.17
C ALA A 70 10.80 3.84 13.04
N GLY A 71 10.44 2.57 12.98
CA GLY A 71 9.36 1.97 13.79
C GLY A 71 7.96 2.12 13.18
N TYR A 72 7.86 2.49 11.91
CA TYR A 72 6.58 2.58 11.21
C TYR A 72 6.24 1.26 10.48
N TYR A 73 4.95 1.04 10.28
CA TYR A 73 4.43 -0.17 9.65
C TYR A 73 4.69 -0.20 8.13
N ASP A 74 4.50 0.93 7.45
CA ASP A 74 4.69 1.09 6.01
C ASP A 74 4.86 2.57 5.68
N ALA A 75 5.21 2.90 4.42
CA ALA A 75 5.21 4.25 3.89
C ALA A 75 4.21 4.39 2.74
N ILE A 76 3.45 5.47 2.73
CA ILE A 76 2.55 5.85 1.65
C ILE A 76 3.36 6.58 0.58
N ILE A 77 3.24 6.14 -0.66
CA ILE A 77 4.00 6.65 -1.80
C ILE A 77 3.10 7.57 -2.65
N LEU A 78 3.67 8.70 -3.03
CA LEU A 78 3.04 9.62 -3.96
C LEU A 78 3.59 9.42 -5.39
N ASN A 79 2.80 9.78 -6.38
CA ASN A 79 3.28 9.87 -7.75
C ASN A 79 3.88 11.26 -8.07
N GLU A 80 4.36 11.44 -9.30
CA GLU A 80 4.97 12.68 -9.79
C GLU A 80 4.03 13.91 -9.76
N HIS A 81 2.73 13.68 -9.59
CA HIS A 81 1.69 14.73 -9.50
C HIS A 81 1.24 15.00 -8.07
N ASP A 82 2.00 14.57 -7.06
CA ASP A 82 1.63 14.67 -5.63
C ASP A 82 0.31 13.96 -5.26
N GLN A 83 -0.12 13.02 -6.09
CA GLN A 83 -1.29 12.19 -5.81
C GLN A 83 -0.86 10.94 -5.05
N VAL A 84 -1.68 10.51 -4.11
CA VAL A 84 -1.48 9.25 -3.41
C VAL A 84 -1.59 8.10 -4.42
N ALA A 85 -0.58 7.24 -4.46
CA ALA A 85 -0.62 6.01 -5.23
C ALA A 85 -1.03 4.83 -4.31
N GLU A 86 -0.09 4.30 -3.58
CA GLU A 86 -0.30 3.14 -2.70
C GLU A 86 0.73 3.18 -1.56
N ALA A 87 0.74 2.20 -0.66
CA ALA A 87 1.84 2.02 0.27
C ALA A 87 2.88 1.03 -0.28
N CYS A 88 4.07 0.97 0.32
CA CYS A 88 5.16 0.16 -0.22
C CYS A 88 4.81 -1.32 -0.41
N ARG A 89 3.96 -1.89 0.44
CA ARG A 89 3.57 -3.31 0.37
C ARG A 89 2.05 -3.54 0.30
N HIS A 90 1.27 -2.46 0.18
CA HIS A 90 -0.18 -2.51 0.24
C HIS A 90 -0.81 -1.53 -0.73
N ASN A 91 -1.97 -1.89 -1.29
CA ASN A 91 -2.86 -0.89 -1.87
C ASN A 91 -3.48 -0.06 -0.73
N LEU A 92 -3.89 1.16 -1.04
CA LEU A 92 -4.44 2.11 -0.08
C LEU A 92 -5.91 2.38 -0.35
N PHE A 93 -6.67 2.50 0.72
CA PHE A 93 -8.04 3.00 0.73
C PHE A 93 -8.18 4.07 1.81
N ILE A 94 -9.10 5.00 1.60
CA ILE A 94 -9.60 5.90 2.63
C ILE A 94 -11.10 5.70 2.79
N ARG A 95 -11.62 5.90 4.01
CA ARG A 95 -13.05 6.08 4.23
C ARG A 95 -13.35 7.55 4.46
N LYS A 96 -14.31 8.08 3.73
CA LYS A 96 -14.73 9.48 3.84
C LYS A 96 -16.24 9.56 3.74
N LYS A 97 -16.91 10.01 4.82
CA LYS A 97 -18.38 10.09 4.91
C LYS A 97 -19.07 8.75 4.57
N GLY A 98 -18.51 7.65 5.10
CA GLY A 98 -19.00 6.29 4.86
C GLY A 98 -18.57 5.66 3.53
N GLN A 99 -18.13 6.44 2.53
CA GLN A 99 -17.67 5.93 1.24
C GLN A 99 -16.23 5.44 1.32
N LEU A 100 -15.98 4.25 0.80
CA LEU A 100 -14.63 3.70 0.63
C LEU A 100 -14.06 4.12 -0.73
N ILE A 101 -12.87 4.71 -0.71
CA ILE A 101 -12.23 5.32 -1.89
C ILE A 101 -10.80 4.78 -1.99
N THR A 102 -10.37 4.43 -3.21
CA THR A 102 -8.99 4.02 -3.51
C THR A 102 -8.44 4.81 -4.69
N PRO A 103 -7.12 5.07 -4.76
CA PRO A 103 -6.56 5.72 -5.95
C PRO A 103 -6.81 4.88 -7.20
N PRO A 104 -7.09 5.50 -8.35
CA PRO A 104 -7.29 4.78 -9.61
C PRO A 104 -5.95 4.21 -10.10
N ILE A 105 -6.02 3.16 -10.91
CA ILE A 105 -4.82 2.51 -11.45
C ILE A 105 -3.89 3.50 -12.14
N LYS A 106 -4.44 4.47 -12.89
CA LYS A 106 -3.65 5.52 -13.56
C LYS A 106 -2.80 6.41 -12.65
N ALA A 107 -3.00 6.35 -11.34
CA ALA A 107 -2.14 7.02 -10.36
C ALA A 107 -0.81 6.28 -10.13
N GLY A 108 -0.56 5.14 -10.79
CA GLY A 108 0.62 4.30 -10.62
C GLY A 108 0.42 3.18 -9.59
N VAL A 109 -0.79 2.68 -9.47
CA VAL A 109 -1.19 1.68 -8.46
C VAL A 109 -1.12 0.28 -9.05
N LEU A 110 -0.57 -0.67 -8.28
CA LEU A 110 -0.62 -2.07 -8.65
C LEU A 110 -2.07 -2.60 -8.63
N HIS A 111 -2.47 -3.36 -9.66
CA HIS A 111 -3.73 -4.10 -9.71
C HIS A 111 -3.74 -5.23 -8.67
N GLY A 112 -3.95 -4.89 -7.39
CA GLY A 112 -3.99 -5.87 -6.32
C GLY A 112 -5.26 -6.73 -6.39
N ILE A 113 -5.12 -8.05 -6.27
CA ILE A 113 -6.27 -8.98 -6.27
C ILE A 113 -7.23 -8.66 -5.11
N TYR A 114 -6.68 -8.41 -3.93
CA TYR A 114 -7.51 -8.06 -2.77
C TYR A 114 -8.13 -6.66 -2.90
N ARG A 115 -7.42 -5.71 -3.55
CA ARG A 115 -7.98 -4.40 -3.91
C ARG A 115 -9.20 -4.56 -4.83
N GLN A 116 -9.11 -5.40 -5.86
CA GLN A 116 -10.22 -5.65 -6.77
C GLN A 116 -11.41 -6.27 -6.03
N LYS A 117 -11.15 -7.24 -5.15
CA LYS A 117 -12.20 -7.83 -4.32
C LYS A 117 -12.95 -6.77 -3.48
N ILE A 118 -12.23 -5.80 -2.88
CA ILE A 118 -12.87 -4.72 -2.11
C ILE A 118 -13.72 -3.83 -3.03
N LEU A 119 -13.24 -3.53 -4.24
CA LEU A 119 -14.02 -2.74 -5.21
C LEU A 119 -15.32 -3.43 -5.58
N ASP A 120 -15.30 -4.75 -5.76
CA ASP A 120 -16.46 -5.55 -6.16
C ASP A 120 -17.46 -5.76 -5.00
N ASP A 121 -16.95 -6.04 -3.79
CA ASP A 121 -17.77 -6.47 -2.66
C ASP A 121 -18.26 -5.31 -1.76
N GLU A 122 -17.47 -4.21 -1.65
CA GLU A 122 -17.66 -3.17 -0.62
C GLU A 122 -18.18 -1.84 -1.19
N ASN A 123 -18.64 -1.83 -2.44
CA ASN A 123 -19.07 -0.61 -3.13
C ASN A 123 -18.02 0.52 -3.06
N ALA A 124 -16.73 0.15 -3.09
CA ALA A 124 -15.63 1.10 -3.12
C ALA A 124 -15.53 1.78 -4.49
N ILE A 125 -15.05 3.01 -4.51
CA ILE A 125 -14.88 3.78 -5.76
C ILE A 125 -13.42 4.17 -6.00
N GLU A 126 -13.06 4.30 -7.27
CA GLU A 126 -11.77 4.83 -7.67
C GLU A 126 -11.84 6.36 -7.81
N LYS A 127 -10.99 7.06 -7.08
CA LYS A 127 -10.86 8.52 -7.16
C LYS A 127 -9.44 8.94 -6.80
N ILE A 128 -8.93 9.99 -7.45
CA ILE A 128 -7.67 10.63 -7.05
C ILE A 128 -7.77 11.04 -5.58
N ILE A 129 -6.76 10.65 -4.82
CA ILE A 129 -6.61 10.98 -3.40
C ILE A 129 -5.41 11.91 -3.26
N THR A 130 -5.62 13.02 -2.60
CA THR A 130 -4.58 14.01 -2.28
C THR A 130 -4.07 13.80 -0.85
N LEU A 131 -2.97 14.47 -0.50
CA LEU A 131 -2.49 14.51 0.89
C LEU A 131 -3.53 15.15 1.83
N GLU A 132 -4.30 16.11 1.34
CA GLU A 132 -5.36 16.73 2.10
C GLU A 132 -6.50 15.74 2.37
N ASP A 133 -6.86 14.93 1.37
CA ASP A 133 -7.85 13.86 1.57
C ASP A 133 -7.40 12.86 2.63
N LEU A 134 -6.10 12.47 2.66
CA LEU A 134 -5.55 11.61 3.70
C LEU A 134 -5.65 12.21 5.10
N LYS A 135 -5.44 13.53 5.23
CA LYS A 135 -5.52 14.23 6.52
C LYS A 135 -6.95 14.37 7.03
N ASN A 136 -7.91 14.46 6.11
CA ASN A 136 -9.32 14.79 6.38
C ASN A 136 -10.26 13.60 6.17
N CYS A 137 -9.76 12.37 6.04
CA CYS A 137 -10.59 11.17 5.98
C CYS A 137 -10.92 10.64 7.37
N ASP A 138 -11.95 9.81 7.44
CA ASP A 138 -12.39 9.18 8.68
C ASP A 138 -11.45 8.00 9.05
N GLU A 139 -10.92 7.28 8.04
CA GLU A 139 -10.03 6.13 8.21
C GLU A 139 -9.06 6.01 7.03
N ILE A 140 -7.85 5.52 7.31
CA ILE A 140 -6.89 5.05 6.30
C ILE A 140 -6.77 3.54 6.47
N LEU A 141 -6.89 2.82 5.35
CA LEU A 141 -6.86 1.38 5.31
C LEU A 141 -5.83 0.92 4.27
N LEU A 142 -5.02 -0.04 4.62
CA LEU A 142 -4.08 -0.70 3.73
C LEU A 142 -4.55 -2.12 3.42
N SER A 143 -4.33 -2.59 2.20
CA SER A 143 -4.78 -3.93 1.81
C SER A 143 -3.76 -4.71 1.00
N ASN A 144 -3.66 -5.99 1.25
CA ASN A 144 -2.99 -6.95 0.38
C ASN A 144 -3.58 -8.36 0.57
N SER A 145 -3.23 -9.30 -0.31
CA SER A 145 -3.75 -10.67 -0.28
C SER A 145 -3.25 -11.52 0.90
N VAL A 146 -2.24 -11.06 1.63
CA VAL A 146 -1.66 -11.80 2.77
C VAL A 146 -2.33 -11.39 4.08
N ARG A 147 -2.57 -10.10 4.26
CA ARG A 147 -3.04 -9.52 5.53
C ARG A 147 -4.51 -9.09 5.49
N GLY A 148 -5.13 -9.07 4.30
CA GLY A 148 -6.46 -8.52 4.15
C GLY A 148 -6.46 -6.99 4.26
N LEU A 149 -7.45 -6.45 4.93
CA LEU A 149 -7.63 -5.01 5.18
C LEU A 149 -7.12 -4.66 6.58
N ILE A 150 -6.25 -3.66 6.68
CA ILE A 150 -5.60 -3.22 7.92
C ILE A 150 -5.84 -1.74 8.11
N ARG A 151 -6.35 -1.33 9.27
CA ARG A 151 -6.46 0.07 9.65
C ARG A 151 -5.10 0.62 10.08
N VAL A 152 -4.77 1.83 9.61
CA VAL A 152 -3.51 2.50 9.93
C VAL A 152 -3.74 3.95 10.32
N GLU A 153 -2.76 4.54 11.03
CA GLU A 153 -2.72 5.94 11.43
C GLU A 153 -1.61 6.65 10.68
N LEU A 154 -1.93 7.74 9.99
CA LEU A 154 -0.91 8.59 9.36
C LEU A 154 -0.23 9.46 10.42
N VAL A 155 1.08 9.32 10.54
CA VAL A 155 1.91 10.14 11.43
C VAL A 155 2.62 11.21 10.60
N GLN A 156 2.55 12.44 11.06
CA GLN A 156 3.34 13.53 10.50
C GLN A 156 4.74 13.50 11.13
N GLU A 157 5.78 13.34 10.32
CA GLU A 157 7.16 13.49 10.83
C GLU A 157 7.40 14.93 11.27
N PRO A 158 7.96 15.14 12.48
CA PRO A 158 8.36 16.48 12.93
C PRO A 158 9.34 17.11 11.94
N GLY A 159 9.03 18.31 11.44
CA GLY A 159 9.92 19.07 10.55
C GLY A 159 9.68 18.88 9.04
N ARG A 160 8.80 17.98 8.62
CA ARG A 160 8.41 17.84 7.22
C ARG A 160 7.25 18.79 6.91
N ARG A 161 7.54 19.99 6.40
CA ARG A 161 6.54 20.82 5.73
C ARG A 161 6.17 20.11 4.42
N ILE A 162 4.96 19.64 4.31
CA ILE A 162 4.38 19.24 3.03
C ILE A 162 4.03 20.57 2.37
N ASP A 163 4.90 21.05 1.48
CA ASP A 163 4.62 22.26 0.69
C ASP A 163 3.40 21.97 -0.19
N THR A 164 2.28 22.51 0.21
CA THR A 164 1.08 22.63 -0.64
C THR A 164 1.28 23.88 -1.50
N ARG A 165 1.92 23.74 -2.66
CA ARG A 165 1.85 24.75 -3.73
C ARG A 165 0.77 24.41 -4.71
#